data_6678c030d885dc7efa133f1320ab5d16
#
_entry.id   6678c030d885dc7efa133f1320ab5d16
#
_cell.length_a   1.000
_cell.length_b   1.000
_cell.length_c   1.000
_cell.angle_alpha   90.00
_cell.angle_beta   90.00
_cell.angle_gamma   90.00
#
_symmetry.space_group_name_H-M   'P 1'
#
loop_
_entity.id
_entity.type
_entity.pdbx_description
1 polymer ?
#
loop_
_entity_poly.entity_id
_entity_poly.type
_entity_poly.pdbx_seq_one_letter_code
_entity_poly.pdbx_strand_id
1 'polypeptide(L)'
;MTGRSKVTVVGAGNVGATAAHWIAAKELADVVLVDIVEGTPQGKSLDLAQAAPIDGFDVKLVGSNSYEATADSDVVIITAGLPRKPGMSRDDLLKTNSDIVGQVTDQVAKYSPNSIIIVVSNPLDAMTQVAFRRSGFGKNRVMGMAGVLDSARMRCFLAEALNVSVENVTAFVLGGHGDTMVPLPRYSTCAGIPVTELLPKDQLDAILTRTANGGAEIVGLLKTGSAYYAPSLGAVEMTEAIIKDKQKILPCAVFLEGEYGINNLFVGVPVKLGKNGVEQIIEISLTNEERAALHKSAAAVQELVDILEI
;
A
#
# COMPACT_ATOMS: atom_id res chain seq x y z
N MET A 1 -19.65 -14.23 21.60
CA MET A 1 -19.10 -14.46 20.24
C MET A 1 -18.33 -13.20 19.90
N THR A 2 -17.01 -13.28 19.79
CA THR A 2 -16.21 -12.20 19.21
C THR A 2 -16.72 -12.04 17.78
N GLY A 3 -17.23 -10.84 17.43
CA GLY A 3 -17.71 -10.56 16.08
C GLY A 3 -16.58 -10.77 15.05
N ARG A 4 -16.94 -10.97 13.77
CA ARG A 4 -15.98 -10.96 12.66
C ARG A 4 -15.28 -9.60 12.61
N SER A 5 -14.00 -9.56 12.31
CA SER A 5 -13.26 -8.30 12.10
C SER A 5 -13.95 -7.44 11.04
N LYS A 6 -13.80 -6.13 11.14
CA LYS A 6 -14.35 -5.15 10.20
C LYS A 6 -13.22 -4.38 9.50
N VAL A 7 -13.28 -4.32 8.18
CA VAL A 7 -12.38 -3.50 7.37
C VAL A 7 -13.19 -2.43 6.64
N THR A 8 -12.77 -1.19 6.80
CA THR A 8 -13.28 -0.09 5.98
C THR A 8 -12.34 0.19 4.83
N VAL A 9 -12.89 0.36 3.64
CA VAL A 9 -12.17 0.84 2.45
C VAL A 9 -12.76 2.19 2.06
N VAL A 10 -11.93 3.24 2.12
CA VAL A 10 -12.33 4.60 1.74
C VAL A 10 -11.84 4.91 0.33
N GLY A 11 -12.78 5.18 -0.56
CA GLY A 11 -12.62 5.30 -2.00
C GLY A 11 -13.17 4.06 -2.71
N ALA A 12 -14.34 4.19 -3.36
CA ALA A 12 -14.97 3.11 -4.13
C ALA A 12 -14.54 3.11 -5.62
N GLY A 13 -13.37 3.67 -5.92
CA GLY A 13 -12.75 3.57 -7.24
C GLY A 13 -12.30 2.14 -7.56
N ASN A 14 -11.52 1.97 -8.63
CA ASN A 14 -11.06 0.64 -9.04
C ASN A 14 -10.22 -0.06 -7.96
N VAL A 15 -9.28 0.66 -7.34
CA VAL A 15 -8.40 0.11 -6.30
C VAL A 15 -9.23 -0.33 -5.08
N GLY A 16 -10.07 0.57 -4.54
CA GLY A 16 -10.84 0.27 -3.32
C GLY A 16 -11.88 -0.81 -3.52
N ALA A 17 -12.63 -0.79 -4.62
CA ALA A 17 -13.60 -1.84 -4.92
C ALA A 17 -12.93 -3.22 -5.11
N THR A 18 -11.75 -3.26 -5.76
CA THR A 18 -10.98 -4.50 -5.91
C THR A 18 -10.43 -4.98 -4.56
N ALA A 19 -10.00 -4.06 -3.67
CA ALA A 19 -9.60 -4.42 -2.31
C ALA A 19 -10.78 -5.02 -1.52
N ALA A 20 -11.96 -4.38 -1.59
CA ALA A 20 -13.19 -4.90 -0.97
C ALA A 20 -13.53 -6.32 -1.49
N HIS A 21 -13.41 -6.55 -2.79
CA HIS A 21 -13.59 -7.88 -3.40
C HIS A 21 -12.62 -8.91 -2.80
N TRP A 22 -11.32 -8.63 -2.77
CA TRP A 22 -10.34 -9.58 -2.25
C TRP A 22 -10.51 -9.86 -0.76
N ILE A 23 -10.89 -8.84 0.05
CA ILE A 23 -11.19 -9.04 1.47
C ILE A 23 -12.38 -9.98 1.64
N ALA A 24 -13.43 -9.78 0.84
CA ALA A 24 -14.63 -10.61 0.86
C ALA A 24 -14.34 -12.05 0.40
N ALA A 25 -13.75 -12.23 -0.77
CA ALA A 25 -13.43 -13.55 -1.33
C ALA A 25 -12.46 -14.37 -0.45
N LYS A 26 -11.60 -13.72 0.30
CA LYS A 26 -10.72 -14.36 1.31
C LYS A 26 -11.38 -14.53 2.68
N GLU A 27 -12.61 -14.07 2.86
CA GLU A 27 -13.33 -14.07 4.13
C GLU A 27 -12.54 -13.46 5.32
N LEU A 28 -11.75 -12.41 5.04
CA LEU A 28 -10.89 -11.81 6.05
C LEU A 28 -11.69 -11.02 7.09
N ALA A 29 -12.72 -10.29 6.65
CA ALA A 29 -13.48 -9.38 7.49
C ALA A 29 -14.83 -9.01 6.85
N ASP A 30 -15.75 -8.47 7.63
CA ASP A 30 -16.88 -7.68 7.11
C ASP A 30 -16.33 -6.39 6.50
N VAL A 31 -16.89 -5.93 5.39
CA VAL A 31 -16.37 -4.80 4.62
C VAL A 31 -17.35 -3.63 4.59
N VAL A 32 -16.85 -2.44 4.90
CA VAL A 32 -17.56 -1.19 4.64
C VAL A 32 -16.81 -0.44 3.54
N LEU A 33 -17.48 -0.20 2.41
CA LEU A 33 -16.96 0.57 1.29
C LEU A 33 -17.54 1.97 1.33
N VAL A 34 -16.69 2.99 1.44
CA VAL A 34 -17.10 4.40 1.54
C VAL A 34 -16.65 5.19 0.32
N ASP A 35 -17.53 6.03 -0.21
CA ASP A 35 -17.19 7.01 -1.25
C ASP A 35 -18.11 8.22 -1.18
N ILE A 36 -17.64 9.37 -1.65
CA ILE A 36 -18.45 10.60 -1.73
C ILE A 36 -19.46 10.57 -2.87
N VAL A 37 -19.23 9.73 -3.89
CA VAL A 37 -20.11 9.61 -5.05
C VAL A 37 -21.35 8.79 -4.68
N GLU A 38 -22.49 9.44 -4.63
CA GLU A 38 -23.77 8.82 -4.26
C GLU A 38 -24.08 7.59 -5.11
N GLY A 39 -24.51 6.52 -4.47
CA GLY A 39 -24.87 5.26 -5.10
C GLY A 39 -23.68 4.37 -5.50
N THR A 40 -22.49 4.92 -5.69
CA THR A 40 -21.33 4.13 -6.15
C THR A 40 -20.89 3.08 -5.13
N PRO A 41 -20.66 3.38 -3.85
CA PRO A 41 -20.28 2.35 -2.89
C PRO A 41 -21.42 1.34 -2.65
N GLN A 42 -22.67 1.79 -2.65
CA GLN A 42 -23.82 0.91 -2.47
C GLN A 42 -23.96 -0.07 -3.64
N GLY A 43 -23.87 0.42 -4.88
CA GLY A 43 -23.99 -0.41 -6.07
C GLY A 43 -22.90 -1.47 -6.13
N LYS A 44 -21.63 -1.08 -5.86
CA LYS A 44 -20.50 -2.03 -5.87
C LYS A 44 -20.59 -3.04 -4.73
N SER A 45 -21.02 -2.62 -3.53
CA SER A 45 -21.21 -3.55 -2.41
C SER A 45 -22.35 -4.53 -2.64
N LEU A 46 -23.44 -4.07 -3.29
CA LEU A 46 -24.56 -4.94 -3.66
C LEU A 46 -24.14 -5.96 -4.72
N ASP A 47 -23.39 -5.55 -5.74
CA ASP A 47 -22.86 -6.44 -6.78
C ASP A 47 -21.95 -7.52 -6.19
N LEU A 48 -21.03 -7.13 -5.31
CA LEU A 48 -20.18 -8.07 -4.56
C LEU A 48 -21.02 -9.02 -3.68
N ALA A 49 -22.05 -8.52 -3.01
CA ALA A 49 -22.94 -9.36 -2.21
C ALA A 49 -23.69 -10.40 -3.05
N GLN A 50 -24.01 -10.06 -4.30
CA GLN A 50 -24.64 -10.98 -5.24
C GLN A 50 -23.64 -12.01 -5.81
N ALA A 51 -22.34 -11.75 -5.77
CA ALA A 51 -21.31 -12.74 -6.10
C ALA A 51 -21.11 -13.77 -4.98
N ALA A 52 -21.44 -13.45 -3.74
CA ALA A 52 -21.23 -14.33 -2.57
C ALA A 52 -21.85 -15.71 -2.71
N PRO A 53 -23.11 -15.91 -3.17
CA PRO A 53 -23.67 -17.25 -3.37
C PRO A 53 -22.97 -18.08 -4.44
N ILE A 54 -22.22 -17.45 -5.34
CA ILE A 54 -21.50 -18.12 -6.43
C ILE A 54 -20.10 -18.52 -5.96
N ASP A 55 -19.39 -17.61 -5.28
CA ASP A 55 -18.01 -17.81 -4.83
C ASP A 55 -17.92 -18.52 -3.47
N GLY A 56 -18.96 -18.41 -2.64
CA GLY A 56 -19.09 -19.15 -1.38
C GLY A 56 -18.58 -18.41 -0.14
N PHE A 57 -18.50 -17.08 -0.15
CA PHE A 57 -18.12 -16.30 1.04
C PHE A 57 -19.35 -15.72 1.77
N ASP A 58 -19.25 -15.57 3.10
CA ASP A 58 -20.34 -15.14 3.98
C ASP A 58 -19.99 -13.85 4.78
N VAL A 59 -19.29 -12.90 4.18
CA VAL A 59 -19.00 -11.61 4.82
C VAL A 59 -20.10 -10.59 4.57
N LYS A 60 -20.29 -9.67 5.52
CA LYS A 60 -21.18 -8.52 5.31
C LYS A 60 -20.49 -7.47 4.45
N LEU A 61 -21.22 -6.95 3.47
CA LEU A 61 -20.77 -5.91 2.55
C LEU A 61 -21.71 -4.72 2.65
N VAL A 62 -21.19 -3.57 3.04
CA VAL A 62 -21.97 -2.33 3.24
C VAL A 62 -21.33 -1.22 2.40
N GLY A 63 -22.10 -0.62 1.50
CA GLY A 63 -21.72 0.62 0.80
C GLY A 63 -22.34 1.82 1.50
N SER A 64 -21.56 2.89 1.72
CA SER A 64 -22.02 4.09 2.40
C SER A 64 -21.40 5.36 1.82
N ASN A 65 -22.16 6.46 1.85
CA ASN A 65 -21.67 7.81 1.59
C ASN A 65 -21.34 8.58 2.89
N SER A 66 -21.45 7.91 4.03
CA SER A 66 -21.15 8.46 5.35
C SER A 66 -20.26 7.51 6.16
N TYR A 67 -19.67 8.03 7.24
CA TYR A 67 -18.71 7.28 8.04
C TYR A 67 -19.31 6.54 9.24
N GLU A 68 -20.60 6.70 9.54
CA GLU A 68 -21.24 6.03 10.67
C GLU A 68 -21.12 4.50 10.60
N ALA A 69 -21.24 3.95 9.39
CA ALA A 69 -21.10 2.50 9.14
C ALA A 69 -19.69 1.98 9.43
N THR A 70 -18.68 2.87 9.38
CA THR A 70 -17.27 2.51 9.60
C THR A 70 -16.89 2.38 11.06
N ALA A 71 -17.79 2.75 11.99
CA ALA A 71 -17.49 2.74 13.43
C ALA A 71 -16.86 1.41 13.87
N ASP A 72 -15.83 1.51 14.70
CA ASP A 72 -15.10 0.37 15.27
C ASP A 72 -14.49 -0.58 14.23
N SER A 73 -14.00 -0.06 13.10
CA SER A 73 -13.21 -0.85 12.15
C SER A 73 -11.85 -1.21 12.74
N ASP A 74 -11.40 -2.45 12.50
CA ASP A 74 -10.06 -2.94 12.91
C ASP A 74 -8.97 -2.37 11.98
N VAL A 75 -9.24 -2.34 10.67
CA VAL A 75 -8.34 -1.80 9.67
C VAL A 75 -9.10 -0.86 8.73
N VAL A 76 -8.47 0.25 8.38
CA VAL A 76 -8.99 1.19 7.38
C VAL A 76 -7.98 1.34 6.25
N ILE A 77 -8.42 1.06 5.03
CA ILE A 77 -7.62 1.23 3.80
C ILE A 77 -8.07 2.53 3.13
N ILE A 78 -7.15 3.48 2.96
CA ILE A 78 -7.43 4.77 2.32
C ILE A 78 -6.91 4.72 0.89
N THR A 79 -7.84 4.66 -0.07
CA THR A 79 -7.56 4.73 -1.51
C THR A 79 -8.12 6.01 -2.14
N ALA A 80 -8.74 6.86 -1.32
CA ALA A 80 -9.34 8.12 -1.76
C ALA A 80 -8.26 9.10 -2.24
N GLY A 81 -8.51 9.77 -3.34
CA GLY A 81 -7.63 10.74 -3.96
C GLY A 81 -7.95 10.92 -5.43
N LEU A 82 -7.43 11.97 -6.02
CA LEU A 82 -7.60 12.25 -7.44
C LEU A 82 -6.37 11.77 -8.24
N PRO A 83 -6.58 11.18 -9.42
CA PRO A 83 -5.50 10.99 -10.38
C PRO A 83 -5.10 12.34 -10.98
N ARG A 84 -3.86 12.46 -11.44
CA ARG A 84 -3.39 13.67 -12.13
C ARG A 84 -4.23 13.94 -13.37
N LYS A 85 -4.79 15.14 -13.47
CA LYS A 85 -5.55 15.59 -14.64
C LYS A 85 -4.66 16.42 -15.58
N PRO A 86 -4.95 16.47 -16.89
CA PRO A 86 -4.28 17.37 -17.81
C PRO A 86 -4.35 18.83 -17.32
N GLY A 87 -3.21 19.52 -17.33
CA GLY A 87 -3.10 20.91 -16.86
C GLY A 87 -2.87 21.07 -15.35
N MET A 88 -2.95 20.02 -14.55
CA MET A 88 -2.68 20.06 -13.11
C MET A 88 -1.17 19.91 -12.85
N SER A 89 -0.61 20.83 -12.04
CA SER A 89 0.78 20.72 -11.60
C SER A 89 0.96 19.54 -10.61
N ARG A 90 2.20 19.16 -10.32
CA ARG A 90 2.49 18.16 -9.27
C ARG A 90 2.08 18.66 -7.90
N ASP A 91 2.33 19.94 -7.62
CA ASP A 91 2.05 20.57 -6.33
C ASP A 91 0.54 20.74 -6.09
N ASP A 92 -0.24 21.10 -7.14
CA ASP A 92 -1.70 21.16 -7.04
C ASP A 92 -2.30 19.79 -6.70
N LEU A 93 -1.79 18.74 -7.34
CA LEU A 93 -2.23 17.36 -7.05
C LEU A 93 -1.86 16.96 -5.63
N LEU A 94 -0.63 17.26 -5.20
CA LEU A 94 -0.13 16.95 -3.86
C LEU A 94 -1.01 17.63 -2.79
N LYS A 95 -1.28 18.93 -2.92
CA LYS A 95 -2.13 19.69 -1.99
C LYS A 95 -3.56 19.17 -1.99
N THR A 96 -4.15 18.95 -3.17
CA THR A 96 -5.52 18.42 -3.27
C THR A 96 -5.65 17.05 -2.60
N ASN A 97 -4.71 16.14 -2.84
CA ASN A 97 -4.75 14.82 -2.22
C ASN A 97 -4.46 14.88 -0.71
N SER A 98 -3.61 15.81 -0.26
CA SER A 98 -3.39 16.07 1.17
C SER A 98 -4.68 16.48 1.88
N ASP A 99 -5.46 17.38 1.28
CA ASP A 99 -6.76 17.81 1.83
C ASP A 99 -7.75 16.64 1.88
N ILE A 100 -7.84 15.84 0.81
CA ILE A 100 -8.72 14.68 0.75
C ILE A 100 -8.34 13.64 1.82
N VAL A 101 -7.07 13.24 1.86
CA VAL A 101 -6.58 12.23 2.82
C VAL A 101 -6.70 12.75 4.25
N GLY A 102 -6.42 14.04 4.48
CA GLY A 102 -6.60 14.68 5.79
C GLY A 102 -8.05 14.61 6.28
N GLN A 103 -9.02 15.02 5.44
CA GLN A 103 -10.45 14.95 5.79
C GLN A 103 -10.93 13.51 6.03
N VAL A 104 -10.51 12.58 5.18
CA VAL A 104 -10.78 11.14 5.36
C VAL A 104 -10.23 10.65 6.69
N THR A 105 -9.00 11.01 7.01
CA THR A 105 -8.33 10.59 8.24
C THR A 105 -9.01 11.15 9.48
N ASP A 106 -9.51 12.39 9.46
CA ASP A 106 -10.27 12.97 10.57
C ASP A 106 -11.55 12.16 10.85
N GLN A 107 -12.24 11.72 9.79
CA GLN A 107 -13.43 10.87 9.95
C GLN A 107 -13.05 9.48 10.49
N VAL A 108 -11.96 8.90 10.00
CA VAL A 108 -11.44 7.62 10.51
C VAL A 108 -11.09 7.72 11.98
N ALA A 109 -10.38 8.75 12.41
CA ALA A 109 -10.03 8.98 13.81
C ALA A 109 -11.25 9.14 14.71
N LYS A 110 -12.31 9.78 14.18
CA LYS A 110 -13.57 9.99 14.90
C LYS A 110 -14.37 8.69 15.10
N TYR A 111 -14.54 7.89 14.05
CA TYR A 111 -15.42 6.73 14.06
C TYR A 111 -14.72 5.41 14.39
N SER A 112 -13.42 5.31 14.12
CA SER A 112 -12.61 4.11 14.36
C SER A 112 -11.28 4.46 15.05
N PRO A 113 -11.31 5.03 16.26
CA PRO A 113 -10.11 5.56 16.95
C PRO A 113 -9.06 4.50 17.29
N ASN A 114 -9.44 3.22 17.26
CA ASN A 114 -8.55 2.09 17.56
C ASN A 114 -8.06 1.36 16.30
N SER A 115 -8.46 1.79 15.11
CA SER A 115 -8.09 1.13 13.86
C SER A 115 -6.60 1.27 13.51
N ILE A 116 -6.18 0.42 12.60
CA ILE A 116 -4.90 0.55 11.90
C ILE A 116 -5.19 1.12 10.50
N ILE A 117 -4.41 2.12 10.09
CA ILE A 117 -4.58 2.79 8.79
C ILE A 117 -3.53 2.30 7.80
N ILE A 118 -3.99 1.85 6.63
CA ILE A 118 -3.15 1.53 5.47
C ILE A 118 -3.46 2.54 4.37
N VAL A 119 -2.49 3.36 4.00
CA VAL A 119 -2.62 4.36 2.94
C VAL A 119 -2.18 3.75 1.61
N VAL A 120 -2.99 4.00 0.56
CA VAL A 120 -2.71 3.61 -0.83
C VAL A 120 -2.70 4.84 -1.75
N SER A 121 -3.27 5.95 -1.28
CA SER A 121 -3.35 7.23 -2.00
C SER A 121 -1.98 7.79 -2.34
N ASN A 122 -1.85 8.43 -3.51
CA ASN A 122 -0.59 8.99 -4.01
C ASN A 122 -0.56 10.52 -3.94
N PRO A 123 0.65 11.11 -3.77
CA PRO A 123 1.97 10.49 -3.54
C PRO A 123 2.04 9.75 -2.20
N LEU A 124 2.33 8.45 -2.24
CA LEU A 124 2.07 7.53 -1.13
C LEU A 124 2.70 7.96 0.19
N ASP A 125 4.00 8.20 0.18
CA ASP A 125 4.76 8.45 1.42
C ASP A 125 4.31 9.77 2.07
N ALA A 126 4.09 10.83 1.27
CA ALA A 126 3.55 12.10 1.73
C ALA A 126 2.11 11.96 2.27
N MET A 127 1.24 11.20 1.58
CA MET A 127 -0.13 10.96 2.04
C MET A 127 -0.16 10.14 3.33
N THR A 128 0.80 9.22 3.52
CA THR A 128 0.94 8.47 4.77
C THR A 128 1.38 9.39 5.91
N GLN A 129 2.27 10.35 5.64
CA GLN A 129 2.66 11.41 6.60
C GLN A 129 1.45 12.26 6.99
N VAL A 130 0.62 12.68 6.03
CA VAL A 130 -0.64 13.42 6.29
C VAL A 130 -1.57 12.61 7.19
N ALA A 131 -1.81 11.34 6.86
CA ALA A 131 -2.68 10.47 7.65
C ALA A 131 -2.14 10.29 9.08
N PHE A 132 -0.84 10.14 9.24
CA PHE A 132 -0.21 10.04 10.57
C PHE A 132 -0.41 11.33 11.40
N ARG A 133 -0.12 12.50 10.82
CA ARG A 133 -0.26 13.79 11.50
C ARG A 133 -1.71 14.11 11.88
N ARG A 134 -2.66 13.77 10.99
CA ARG A 134 -4.09 14.07 11.18
C ARG A 134 -4.77 13.09 12.14
N SER A 135 -4.42 11.81 12.12
CA SER A 135 -5.06 10.80 12.98
C SER A 135 -4.71 10.95 14.45
N GLY A 136 -3.51 11.44 14.77
CA GLY A 136 -2.97 11.37 16.13
C GLY A 136 -2.70 9.94 16.62
N PHE A 137 -2.68 8.97 15.72
CA PHE A 137 -2.43 7.56 16.06
C PHE A 137 -0.95 7.30 16.31
N GLY A 138 -0.65 6.24 17.06
CA GLY A 138 0.72 5.78 17.24
C GLY A 138 1.35 5.35 15.90
N LYS A 139 2.67 5.54 15.76
CA LYS A 139 3.43 5.22 14.54
C LYS A 139 3.29 3.78 14.06
N ASN A 140 2.99 2.86 14.97
CA ASN A 140 2.72 1.46 14.64
C ASN A 140 1.38 1.23 13.96
N ARG A 141 0.45 2.19 14.02
CA ARG A 141 -0.91 2.06 13.48
C ARG A 141 -1.16 2.81 12.17
N VAL A 142 -0.16 3.48 11.62
CA VAL A 142 -0.27 4.15 10.32
C VAL A 142 0.87 3.70 9.44
N MET A 143 0.55 3.22 8.24
CA MET A 143 1.53 2.72 7.28
C MET A 143 1.05 2.89 5.84
N GLY A 144 1.99 2.90 4.89
CA GLY A 144 1.72 3.00 3.47
C GLY A 144 2.01 1.70 2.72
N MET A 145 1.14 1.38 1.78
CA MET A 145 1.31 0.25 0.85
C MET A 145 2.23 0.70 -0.29
N ALA A 146 3.52 0.42 -0.17
CA ALA A 146 4.57 0.83 -1.10
C ALA A 146 5.37 -0.37 -1.63
N GLY A 147 6.42 -0.74 -0.93
CA GLY A 147 7.34 -1.80 -1.32
C GLY A 147 6.68 -3.17 -1.49
N VAL A 148 5.53 -3.44 -0.85
CA VAL A 148 4.75 -4.67 -1.09
C VAL A 148 4.39 -4.79 -2.56
N LEU A 149 3.86 -3.72 -3.17
CA LEU A 149 3.52 -3.68 -4.60
C LEU A 149 4.78 -3.72 -5.47
N ASP A 150 5.79 -2.92 -5.13
CA ASP A 150 7.00 -2.80 -5.94
C ASP A 150 7.80 -4.11 -5.94
N SER A 151 7.85 -4.78 -4.78
CA SER A 151 8.44 -6.13 -4.68
C SER A 151 7.63 -7.17 -5.44
N ALA A 152 6.29 -7.07 -5.46
CA ALA A 152 5.46 -7.98 -6.26
C ALA A 152 5.73 -7.85 -7.77
N ARG A 153 5.94 -6.62 -8.27
CA ARG A 153 6.37 -6.37 -9.66
C ARG A 153 7.72 -7.02 -9.94
N MET A 154 8.70 -6.80 -9.07
CA MET A 154 10.04 -7.39 -9.20
C MET A 154 9.96 -8.93 -9.19
N ARG A 155 9.18 -9.52 -8.28
CA ARG A 155 8.96 -10.97 -8.22
C ARG A 155 8.37 -11.52 -9.52
N CYS A 156 7.39 -10.82 -10.09
CA CYS A 156 6.77 -11.21 -11.36
C CYS A 156 7.79 -11.23 -12.49
N PHE A 157 8.60 -10.19 -12.65
CA PHE A 157 9.59 -10.09 -13.73
C PHE A 157 10.78 -11.04 -13.55
N LEU A 158 11.20 -11.29 -12.30
CA LEU A 158 12.21 -12.29 -11.98
C LEU A 158 11.71 -13.71 -12.30
N ALA A 159 10.48 -14.03 -11.94
CA ALA A 159 9.89 -15.34 -12.23
C ALA A 159 9.73 -15.58 -13.74
N GLU A 160 9.33 -14.55 -14.50
CA GLU A 160 9.26 -14.57 -15.95
C GLU A 160 10.63 -14.85 -16.57
N ALA A 161 11.66 -14.11 -16.16
CA ALA A 161 13.02 -14.24 -16.68
C ALA A 161 13.67 -15.60 -16.36
N LEU A 162 13.36 -16.15 -15.17
CA LEU A 162 13.86 -17.44 -14.73
C LEU A 162 13.00 -18.63 -15.20
N ASN A 163 11.83 -18.37 -15.78
CA ASN A 163 10.84 -19.37 -16.18
C ASN A 163 10.45 -20.30 -15.00
N VAL A 164 10.14 -19.72 -13.85
CA VAL A 164 9.75 -20.42 -12.62
C VAL A 164 8.42 -19.90 -12.08
N SER A 165 7.80 -20.65 -11.15
CA SER A 165 6.64 -20.16 -10.41
C SER A 165 6.98 -18.90 -9.61
N VAL A 166 6.08 -17.92 -9.60
CA VAL A 166 6.19 -16.71 -8.75
C VAL A 166 6.27 -17.05 -7.25
N GLU A 167 5.80 -18.21 -6.84
CA GLU A 167 5.87 -18.70 -5.45
C GLU A 167 7.30 -18.96 -4.99
N ASN A 168 8.21 -19.26 -5.92
CA ASN A 168 9.62 -19.47 -5.62
C ASN A 168 10.41 -18.18 -5.42
N VAL A 169 9.84 -17.02 -5.79
CA VAL A 169 10.57 -15.75 -5.80
C VAL A 169 10.22 -14.89 -4.60
N THR A 170 11.23 -14.47 -3.86
CA THR A 170 11.15 -13.39 -2.88
C THR A 170 11.94 -12.18 -3.36
N ALA A 171 11.45 -10.97 -3.09
CA ALA A 171 12.15 -9.75 -3.45
C ALA A 171 11.89 -8.64 -2.42
N PHE A 172 12.84 -7.74 -2.29
CA PHE A 172 12.72 -6.53 -1.48
C PHE A 172 12.99 -5.28 -2.32
N VAL A 173 12.04 -4.34 -2.25
CA VAL A 173 12.17 -2.99 -2.78
C VAL A 173 11.91 -2.02 -1.63
N LEU A 174 12.87 -1.15 -1.36
CA LEU A 174 12.84 -0.13 -0.32
C LEU A 174 12.67 1.28 -0.90
N GLY A 175 12.66 2.27 -0.01
CA GLY A 175 12.60 3.69 -0.39
C GLY A 175 11.17 4.19 -0.59
N GLY A 176 11.04 5.43 -1.04
CA GLY A 176 9.75 6.02 -1.40
C GLY A 176 9.13 5.35 -2.62
N HIS A 177 7.81 5.31 -2.65
CA HIS A 177 7.05 4.70 -3.75
C HIS A 177 7.10 5.57 -5.01
N GLY A 178 7.73 5.09 -6.07
CA GLY A 178 7.87 5.80 -7.35
C GLY A 178 9.26 5.64 -7.97
N ASP A 179 9.68 6.64 -8.74
CA ASP A 179 10.91 6.58 -9.55
C ASP A 179 12.20 6.45 -8.71
N THR A 180 12.12 6.75 -7.42
CA THR A 180 13.26 6.70 -6.48
C THR A 180 13.29 5.45 -5.62
N MET A 181 12.45 4.45 -5.90
CA MET A 181 12.48 3.17 -5.19
C MET A 181 13.84 2.51 -5.29
N VAL A 182 14.17 1.69 -4.30
CA VAL A 182 15.48 1.04 -4.15
C VAL A 182 15.30 -0.49 -4.16
N PRO A 183 15.30 -1.12 -5.35
CA PRO A 183 15.27 -2.56 -5.45
C PRO A 183 16.58 -3.17 -4.89
N LEU A 184 16.46 -4.27 -4.14
CA LEU A 184 17.59 -4.94 -3.51
C LEU A 184 17.79 -6.36 -4.07
N PRO A 185 18.50 -6.52 -5.19
CA PRO A 185 18.74 -7.84 -5.78
C PRO A 185 19.51 -8.78 -4.86
N ARG A 186 20.39 -8.25 -4.01
CA ARG A 186 21.14 -9.01 -3.00
C ARG A 186 20.24 -9.69 -1.96
N TYR A 187 19.07 -9.10 -1.68
CA TYR A 187 18.05 -9.63 -0.77
C TYR A 187 16.87 -10.27 -1.51
N SER A 188 17.01 -10.48 -2.82
CA SER A 188 16.01 -11.13 -3.66
C SER A 188 16.50 -12.51 -4.06
N THR A 189 15.64 -13.53 -3.85
CA THR A 189 16.00 -14.92 -4.06
C THR A 189 14.95 -15.69 -4.86
N CYS A 190 15.39 -16.76 -5.51
CA CYS A 190 14.52 -17.78 -6.05
C CYS A 190 14.81 -19.10 -5.33
N ALA A 191 13.84 -19.60 -4.58
CA ALA A 191 13.98 -20.80 -3.75
C ALA A 191 15.21 -20.74 -2.79
N GLY A 192 15.51 -19.54 -2.26
CA GLY A 192 16.65 -19.31 -1.38
C GLY A 192 17.98 -19.01 -2.09
N ILE A 193 18.05 -19.15 -3.42
CA ILE A 193 19.25 -18.82 -4.20
C ILE A 193 19.20 -17.34 -4.57
N PRO A 194 20.24 -16.54 -4.29
CA PRO A 194 20.28 -15.14 -4.71
C PRO A 194 20.08 -14.97 -6.21
N VAL A 195 19.22 -14.04 -6.62
CA VAL A 195 18.95 -13.79 -8.05
C VAL A 195 20.20 -13.30 -8.81
N THR A 196 21.16 -12.74 -8.09
CA THR A 196 22.47 -12.34 -8.62
C THR A 196 23.35 -13.50 -9.06
N GLU A 197 23.06 -14.73 -8.61
CA GLU A 197 23.71 -15.97 -9.04
C GLU A 197 22.97 -16.64 -10.18
N LEU A 198 21.69 -16.31 -10.39
CA LEU A 198 20.83 -16.97 -11.36
C LEU A 198 20.68 -16.20 -12.68
N LEU A 199 20.89 -14.89 -12.66
CA LEU A 199 20.72 -14.02 -13.83
C LEU A 199 21.99 -13.23 -14.14
N PRO A 200 22.34 -13.09 -15.43
CA PRO A 200 23.38 -12.16 -15.84
C PRO A 200 23.07 -10.72 -15.42
N LYS A 201 24.10 -9.93 -15.14
CA LYS A 201 23.94 -8.58 -14.61
C LYS A 201 23.09 -7.67 -15.50
N ASP A 202 23.26 -7.74 -16.81
CA ASP A 202 22.52 -6.93 -17.79
C ASP A 202 21.00 -7.25 -17.77
N GLN A 203 20.63 -8.52 -17.67
CA GLN A 203 19.23 -8.93 -17.53
C GLN A 203 18.66 -8.48 -16.20
N LEU A 204 19.42 -8.61 -15.11
CA LEU A 204 18.98 -8.15 -13.80
C LEU A 204 18.78 -6.62 -13.78
N ASP A 205 19.72 -5.84 -14.33
CA ASP A 205 19.61 -4.38 -14.44
C ASP A 205 18.36 -3.96 -15.25
N ALA A 206 18.05 -4.69 -16.33
CA ALA A 206 16.82 -4.45 -17.10
C ALA A 206 15.55 -4.72 -16.29
N ILE A 207 15.53 -5.79 -15.48
CA ILE A 207 14.41 -6.12 -14.59
C ILE A 207 14.24 -5.04 -13.50
N LEU A 208 15.32 -4.58 -12.88
CA LEU A 208 15.27 -3.51 -11.89
C LEU A 208 14.70 -2.22 -12.48
N THR A 209 15.16 -1.85 -13.68
CA THR A 209 14.64 -0.70 -14.43
C THR A 209 13.15 -0.85 -14.75
N ARG A 210 12.72 -2.03 -15.23
CA ARG A 210 11.30 -2.31 -15.51
C ARG A 210 10.46 -2.29 -14.24
N THR A 211 10.99 -2.75 -13.11
CA THR A 211 10.32 -2.70 -11.81
C THR A 211 9.99 -1.26 -11.41
N ALA A 212 10.96 -0.36 -11.51
CA ALA A 212 10.77 1.05 -11.21
C ALA A 212 9.73 1.72 -12.13
N ASN A 213 9.66 1.29 -13.39
CA ASN A 213 8.74 1.81 -14.40
C ASN A 213 7.41 1.03 -14.51
N GLY A 214 7.20 -0.01 -13.71
CA GLY A 214 6.06 -0.93 -13.86
C GLY A 214 4.69 -0.25 -13.75
N GLY A 215 4.57 0.81 -12.97
CA GLY A 215 3.35 1.63 -12.91
C GLY A 215 3.12 2.41 -14.22
N ALA A 216 4.15 3.04 -14.75
CA ALA A 216 4.09 3.79 -15.99
C ALA A 216 3.84 2.88 -17.22
N GLU A 217 4.40 1.67 -17.24
CA GLU A 217 4.13 0.66 -18.27
C GLU A 217 2.65 0.33 -18.35
N ILE A 218 2.00 0.08 -17.20
CA ILE A 218 0.56 -0.22 -17.14
C ILE A 218 -0.29 0.98 -17.59
N VAL A 219 0.04 2.19 -17.13
CA VAL A 219 -0.65 3.42 -17.56
C VAL A 219 -0.53 3.61 -19.07
N GLY A 220 0.66 3.37 -19.63
CA GLY A 220 0.92 3.44 -21.06
C GLY A 220 0.07 2.45 -21.89
N LEU A 221 -0.19 1.26 -21.36
CA LEU A 221 -1.04 0.24 -22.00
C LEU A 221 -2.54 0.54 -21.85
N LEU A 222 -2.98 0.92 -20.65
CA LEU A 222 -4.40 1.18 -20.37
C LEU A 222 -4.93 2.48 -21.03
N LYS A 223 -4.04 3.45 -21.30
CA LYS A 223 -4.36 4.80 -21.82
C LYS A 223 -5.20 5.66 -20.86
N THR A 224 -6.09 5.05 -20.09
CA THR A 224 -6.91 5.71 -19.05
C THR A 224 -6.85 4.91 -17.75
N GLY A 225 -6.68 5.60 -16.62
CA GLY A 225 -6.56 4.96 -15.30
C GLY A 225 -5.14 4.51 -14.96
N SER A 226 -5.03 3.65 -13.97
CA SER A 226 -3.76 3.11 -13.45
C SER A 226 -3.93 1.66 -13.03
N ALA A 227 -2.86 0.98 -12.62
CA ALA A 227 -2.93 -0.33 -12.00
C ALA A 227 -3.88 -0.32 -10.81
N TYR A 228 -4.68 -1.36 -10.63
CA TYR A 228 -5.59 -1.49 -9.49
C TYR A 228 -5.69 -2.92 -8.93
N TYR A 229 -5.42 -3.97 -9.68
CA TYR A 229 -5.41 -5.35 -9.15
C TYR A 229 -4.27 -5.56 -8.14
N ALA A 230 -3.04 -5.31 -8.56
CA ALA A 230 -1.86 -5.54 -7.72
C ALA A 230 -1.80 -4.59 -6.50
N PRO A 231 -2.05 -3.25 -6.61
CA PRO A 231 -2.06 -2.39 -5.44
C PRO A 231 -3.16 -2.74 -4.45
N SER A 232 -4.34 -3.15 -4.93
CA SER A 232 -5.43 -3.62 -4.06
C SER A 232 -5.01 -4.86 -3.27
N LEU A 233 -4.43 -5.85 -3.96
CA LEU A 233 -4.00 -7.08 -3.31
C LEU A 233 -2.81 -6.85 -2.37
N GLY A 234 -1.92 -5.90 -2.66
CA GLY A 234 -0.85 -5.49 -1.75
C GLY A 234 -1.40 -4.94 -0.42
N ALA A 235 -2.41 -4.06 -0.47
CA ALA A 235 -3.08 -3.56 0.74
C ALA A 235 -3.82 -4.69 1.49
N VAL A 236 -4.43 -5.62 0.77
CA VAL A 236 -5.10 -6.80 1.36
C VAL A 236 -4.10 -7.76 2.00
N GLU A 237 -2.91 -7.94 1.44
CA GLU A 237 -1.84 -8.73 2.05
C GLU A 237 -1.40 -8.15 3.40
N MET A 238 -1.25 -6.83 3.49
CA MET A 238 -0.96 -6.14 4.75
C MET A 238 -2.13 -6.30 5.73
N THR A 239 -3.36 -6.12 5.28
CA THR A 239 -4.59 -6.31 6.08
C THR A 239 -4.69 -7.73 6.63
N GLU A 240 -4.43 -8.75 5.82
CA GLU A 240 -4.45 -10.15 6.23
C GLU A 240 -3.35 -10.45 7.27
N ALA A 241 -2.16 -9.84 7.10
CA ALA A 241 -1.08 -9.98 8.09
C ALA A 241 -1.46 -9.42 9.46
N ILE A 242 -2.20 -8.31 9.47
CA ILE A 242 -2.69 -7.66 10.69
C ILE A 242 -3.83 -8.47 11.32
N ILE A 243 -4.90 -8.74 10.58
CA ILE A 243 -6.12 -9.39 11.13
C ILE A 243 -5.84 -10.81 11.62
N LYS A 244 -4.98 -11.55 10.91
CA LYS A 244 -4.61 -12.93 11.28
C LYS A 244 -3.35 -13.01 12.17
N ASP A 245 -2.81 -11.88 12.64
CA ASP A 245 -1.58 -11.79 13.43
C ASP A 245 -0.42 -12.64 12.84
N LYS A 246 -0.19 -12.53 11.53
CA LYS A 246 0.73 -13.42 10.82
C LYS A 246 2.21 -13.18 11.14
N GLN A 247 2.55 -12.06 11.79
CA GLN A 247 3.94 -11.66 12.04
C GLN A 247 4.78 -11.65 10.74
N LYS A 248 4.16 -11.20 9.64
CA LYS A 248 4.74 -11.27 8.30
C LYS A 248 5.72 -10.13 8.07
N ILE A 249 6.86 -10.42 7.45
CA ILE A 249 7.84 -9.40 7.06
C ILE A 249 7.50 -8.91 5.67
N LEU A 250 7.20 -7.61 5.56
CA LEU A 250 6.83 -6.93 4.32
C LEU A 250 7.55 -5.57 4.23
N PRO A 251 7.92 -5.10 3.03
CA PRO A 251 8.41 -3.74 2.84
C PRO A 251 7.23 -2.76 2.78
N CYS A 252 7.08 -1.93 3.79
CA CYS A 252 6.02 -0.94 3.92
C CYS A 252 6.59 0.45 4.20
N ALA A 253 5.89 1.51 3.77
CA ALA A 253 6.22 2.87 4.19
C ALA A 253 5.79 3.05 5.65
N VAL A 254 6.76 3.34 6.53
CA VAL A 254 6.56 3.52 7.97
C VAL A 254 7.35 4.71 8.47
N PHE A 255 6.92 5.25 9.62
CA PHE A 255 7.58 6.38 10.26
C PHE A 255 8.90 5.97 10.89
N LEU A 256 9.99 6.56 10.42
CA LEU A 256 11.34 6.31 10.91
C LEU A 256 11.76 7.37 11.93
N GLU A 257 12.40 6.93 13.01
CA GLU A 257 12.92 7.76 14.11
C GLU A 257 14.38 7.45 14.40
N GLY A 258 15.18 7.27 13.36
CA GLY A 258 16.61 6.98 13.43
C GLY A 258 17.01 5.74 12.66
N GLU A 259 16.06 4.86 12.37
CA GLU A 259 16.34 3.65 11.60
C GLU A 259 16.87 4.04 10.21
N TYR A 260 17.87 3.33 9.72
CA TYR A 260 18.62 3.64 8.49
C TYR A 260 19.26 5.04 8.45
N GLY A 261 19.33 5.76 9.60
CA GLY A 261 19.79 7.16 9.68
C GLY A 261 18.76 8.19 9.16
N ILE A 262 17.48 7.80 9.04
CA ILE A 262 16.38 8.66 8.58
C ILE A 262 15.49 8.99 9.78
N ASN A 263 15.05 10.25 9.89
CA ASN A 263 14.24 10.72 11.00
C ASN A 263 12.97 11.44 10.52
N ASN A 264 11.89 11.28 11.27
CA ASN A 264 10.63 12.02 11.12
C ASN A 264 9.97 11.90 9.75
N LEU A 265 10.16 10.78 9.04
CA LEU A 265 9.71 10.61 7.67
C LEU A 265 9.18 9.19 7.44
N PHE A 266 8.15 9.09 6.62
CA PHE A 266 7.67 7.79 6.10
C PHE A 266 8.52 7.36 4.92
N VAL A 267 9.13 6.19 5.03
CA VAL A 267 9.95 5.58 3.97
C VAL A 267 9.72 4.07 3.97
N GLY A 268 9.72 3.47 2.79
CA GLY A 268 9.58 2.02 2.62
C GLY A 268 10.80 1.26 3.12
N VAL A 269 10.61 0.43 4.14
CA VAL A 269 11.63 -0.43 4.76
C VAL A 269 11.02 -1.76 5.17
N PRO A 270 11.82 -2.82 5.44
CA PRO A 270 11.29 -4.09 5.92
C PRO A 270 10.69 -3.93 7.31
N VAL A 271 9.44 -4.36 7.47
CA VAL A 271 8.75 -4.34 8.76
C VAL A 271 8.07 -5.68 9.03
N LYS A 272 7.94 -6.02 10.30
CA LYS A 272 7.12 -7.13 10.75
C LYS A 272 5.72 -6.61 11.08
N LEU A 273 4.71 -7.13 10.38
CA LEU A 273 3.30 -6.80 10.59
C LEU A 273 2.59 -7.89 11.39
N GLY A 274 1.89 -7.48 12.41
CA GLY A 274 1.02 -8.31 13.24
C GLY A 274 -0.22 -7.55 13.69
N LYS A 275 -0.93 -8.07 14.68
CA LYS A 275 -2.23 -7.54 15.14
C LYS A 275 -2.19 -6.09 15.64
N ASN A 276 -1.02 -5.59 16.08
CA ASN A 276 -0.87 -4.21 16.53
C ASN A 276 -0.38 -3.27 15.40
N GLY A 277 -0.35 -3.74 14.15
CA GLY A 277 0.19 -3.02 13.00
C GLY A 277 1.69 -3.31 12.83
N VAL A 278 2.52 -2.27 12.83
CA VAL A 278 3.99 -2.41 12.75
C VAL A 278 4.53 -2.86 14.11
N GLU A 279 4.90 -4.13 14.20
CA GLU A 279 5.47 -4.72 15.42
C GLU A 279 6.96 -4.45 15.56
N GLN A 280 7.66 -4.33 14.42
CA GLN A 280 9.10 -4.11 14.38
C GLN A 280 9.53 -3.55 13.03
N ILE A 281 10.42 -2.57 13.04
CA ILE A 281 11.21 -2.16 11.87
C ILE A 281 12.48 -3.02 11.86
N ILE A 282 12.82 -3.59 10.69
CA ILE A 282 13.98 -4.49 10.57
C ILE A 282 15.06 -3.75 9.78
N GLU A 283 16.17 -3.43 10.43
CA GLU A 283 17.33 -2.87 9.75
C GLU A 283 18.19 -3.98 9.16
N ILE A 284 18.32 -3.96 7.82
CA ILE A 284 19.19 -4.86 7.08
C ILE A 284 20.47 -4.14 6.69
N SER A 285 21.55 -4.91 6.49
CA SER A 285 22.84 -4.34 6.07
C SER A 285 22.77 -3.88 4.61
N LEU A 286 22.91 -2.58 4.39
CA LEU A 286 23.00 -1.98 3.06
C LEU A 286 24.44 -1.71 2.67
N THR A 287 24.77 -1.85 1.38
CA THR A 287 26.03 -1.33 0.84
C THR A 287 26.04 0.21 0.88
N ASN A 288 27.17 0.83 0.63
CA ASN A 288 27.25 2.29 0.58
C ASN A 288 26.36 2.86 -0.54
N GLU A 289 26.29 2.19 -1.68
CA GLU A 289 25.47 2.56 -2.83
C GLU A 289 23.98 2.42 -2.52
N GLU A 290 23.56 1.29 -1.91
CA GLU A 290 22.17 1.04 -1.50
C GLU A 290 21.73 2.05 -0.44
N ARG A 291 22.61 2.36 0.53
CA ARG A 291 22.33 3.39 1.54
C ARG A 291 22.21 4.77 0.94
N ALA A 292 23.12 5.15 0.03
CA ALA A 292 23.05 6.42 -0.68
C ALA A 292 21.75 6.55 -1.51
N ALA A 293 21.35 5.46 -2.18
CA ALA A 293 20.09 5.40 -2.93
C ALA A 293 18.88 5.56 -2.00
N LEU A 294 18.86 4.89 -0.83
CA LEU A 294 17.79 5.03 0.15
C LEU A 294 17.68 6.46 0.71
N HIS A 295 18.80 7.08 1.04
CA HIS A 295 18.82 8.48 1.50
C HIS A 295 18.39 9.46 0.41
N LYS A 296 18.77 9.24 -0.86
CA LYS A 296 18.28 10.03 -1.99
C LYS A 296 16.76 9.88 -2.16
N SER A 297 16.24 8.66 -2.00
CA SER A 297 14.81 8.39 -2.03
C SER A 297 14.06 9.08 -0.89
N ALA A 298 14.60 9.03 0.33
CA ALA A 298 14.06 9.74 1.49
C ALA A 298 14.05 11.27 1.28
N ALA A 299 15.12 11.84 0.70
CA ALA A 299 15.16 13.27 0.37
C ALA A 299 14.05 13.68 -0.59
N ALA A 300 13.75 12.86 -1.61
CA ALA A 300 12.64 13.14 -2.53
C ALA A 300 11.27 13.09 -1.83
N VAL A 301 11.09 12.24 -0.82
CA VAL A 301 9.87 12.24 0.02
C VAL A 301 9.83 13.49 0.90
N GLN A 302 10.96 13.88 1.51
CA GLN A 302 11.06 15.08 2.34
C GLN A 302 10.65 16.35 1.56
N GLU A 303 11.08 16.49 0.31
CA GLU A 303 10.67 17.61 -0.55
C GLU A 303 9.14 17.72 -0.67
N LEU A 304 8.42 16.58 -0.77
CA LEU A 304 6.96 16.58 -0.84
C LEU A 304 6.32 16.96 0.51
N VAL A 305 6.91 16.51 1.61
CA VAL A 305 6.43 16.83 2.96
C VAL A 305 6.65 18.30 3.27
N ASP A 306 7.78 18.88 2.85
CA ASP A 306 8.11 20.30 3.03
C ASP A 306 7.13 21.22 2.27
N ILE A 307 6.70 20.83 1.05
CA ILE A 307 5.68 21.57 0.28
C ILE A 307 4.32 21.58 1.00
N LEU A 308 4.02 20.53 1.79
CA LEU A 308 2.78 20.41 2.55
C LEU A 308 2.83 21.14 3.90
N GLU A 309 4.01 21.57 4.36
CA GLU A 309 4.22 22.24 5.65
C GLU A 309 3.69 21.43 6.86
N ILE A 310 3.91 20.09 6.86
CA ILE A 310 3.40 19.13 7.86
C ILE A 310 4.51 18.37 8.61
#